data_ad446dff5f2591b6775dc53137c5b6b0
#
_entry.id   ad446dff5f2591b6775dc53137c5b6b0
#
_cell.length_a   1.000
_cell.length_b   1.000
_cell.length_c   1.000
_cell.angle_alpha   90.00
_cell.angle_beta   90.00
_cell.angle_gamma   90.00
#
_symmetry.space_group_name_H-M   'P 1'
#
loop_
_entity.id
_entity.type
_entity.pdbx_description
1 polymer ?
#
loop_
_entity_poly.entity_id
_entity_poly.type
_entity_poly.pdbx_seq_one_letter_code
_entity_poly.pdbx_strand_id
1 'polypeptide(L)'
;MAAIKPMISVEYIGKATVVRFTDEKILEEKDIQALQDSIMPMIESASGGINLILDFGNVQYLSSAVLGLLIRISKRIYENDGRLLLCNINPKIYEIFKITRLTKTFDIYKDTESAAEDLS
;
A
#
# COMPACT_ATOMS: atom_id res chain seq x y z
N MET A 1 27.11 3.33 13.65
CA MET A 1 26.35 3.04 12.44
C MET A 1 24.89 3.35 12.67
N ALA A 2 24.32 4.14 11.79
CA ALA A 2 22.93 4.50 11.92
C ALA A 2 22.04 3.28 11.65
N ALA A 3 21.06 3.05 12.50
CA ALA A 3 20.08 2.00 12.28
C ALA A 3 19.21 2.40 11.09
N ILE A 4 18.94 1.45 10.21
CA ILE A 4 18.02 1.66 9.11
C ILE A 4 16.60 1.63 9.70
N LYS A 5 15.91 2.75 9.60
CA LYS A 5 14.52 2.83 10.07
C LYS A 5 13.64 2.06 9.11
N PRO A 6 12.85 1.08 9.59
CA PRO A 6 11.93 0.38 8.70
C PRO A 6 10.88 1.34 8.17
N MET A 7 10.62 1.29 6.87
CA MET A 7 9.62 2.14 6.22
C MET A 7 8.21 1.56 6.30
N ILE A 8 8.11 0.29 6.65
CA ILE A 8 6.82 -0.39 6.76
C ILE A 8 6.78 -1.23 8.01
N SER A 9 5.58 -1.45 8.54
CA SER A 9 5.34 -2.50 9.51
C SER A 9 4.34 -3.46 8.89
N VAL A 10 4.47 -4.74 9.20
CA VAL A 10 3.63 -5.78 8.63
C VAL A 10 2.86 -6.48 9.72
N GLU A 11 1.57 -6.66 9.51
CA GLU A 11 0.68 -7.33 10.44
C GLU A 11 -0.22 -8.29 9.66
N TYR A 12 -0.59 -9.40 10.25
CA TYR A 12 -1.47 -10.36 9.60
C TYR A 12 -2.80 -10.39 10.34
N ILE A 13 -3.88 -10.12 9.60
CA ILE A 13 -5.25 -10.10 10.16
C ILE A 13 -6.10 -11.05 9.31
N GLY A 14 -6.43 -12.23 9.86
CA GLY A 14 -7.16 -13.24 9.11
C GLY A 14 -6.40 -13.62 7.85
N LYS A 15 -7.04 -13.45 6.70
CA LYS A 15 -6.44 -13.75 5.39
C LYS A 15 -5.64 -12.57 4.82
N ALA A 16 -5.64 -11.44 5.51
CA ALA A 16 -5.03 -10.21 5.02
C ALA A 16 -3.62 -10.02 5.54
N THR A 17 -2.74 -9.52 4.66
CA THR A 17 -1.43 -9.00 5.03
C THR A 17 -1.55 -7.49 5.03
N VAL A 18 -1.38 -6.86 6.19
CA VAL A 18 -1.50 -5.42 6.33
C VAL A 18 -0.12 -4.80 6.37
N VAL A 19 0.16 -3.93 5.41
CA VAL A 19 1.41 -3.18 5.36
C VAL A 19 1.08 -1.72 5.70
N ARG A 20 1.64 -1.25 6.80
CA ARG A 20 1.47 0.13 7.26
C ARG A 20 2.74 0.88 6.98
N PHE A 21 2.60 2.03 6.32
CA PHE A 21 3.74 2.92 6.11
C PHE A 21 4.06 3.63 7.41
N THR A 22 5.33 3.64 7.80
CA THR A 22 5.74 4.23 9.07
C THR A 22 6.10 5.71 8.96
N ASP A 23 6.43 6.18 7.76
CA ASP A 23 6.82 7.56 7.53
C ASP A 23 5.65 8.46 7.19
N GLU A 24 5.70 9.68 7.70
CA GLU A 24 4.71 10.71 7.41
C GLU A 24 4.83 11.23 5.97
N LYS A 25 6.05 11.22 5.43
CA LYS A 25 6.34 11.76 4.10
C LYS A 25 7.02 10.71 3.23
N ILE A 26 6.46 10.49 2.05
CA ILE A 26 7.05 9.58 1.06
C ILE A 26 7.26 10.41 -0.21
N LEU A 27 8.39 11.09 -0.28
CA LEU A 27 8.66 12.10 -1.31
C LEU A 27 9.84 11.80 -2.20
N GLU A 28 10.88 11.14 -1.67
CA GLU A 28 12.12 10.91 -2.39
C GLU A 28 12.14 9.58 -3.13
N GLU A 29 12.85 9.55 -4.24
CA GLU A 29 12.95 8.35 -5.05
C GLU A 29 13.57 7.18 -4.29
N LYS A 30 14.52 7.45 -3.40
CA LYS A 30 15.12 6.39 -2.56
C LYS A 30 14.08 5.73 -1.65
N ASP A 31 13.09 6.50 -1.18
CA ASP A 31 12.02 5.97 -0.35
C ASP A 31 11.11 5.07 -1.16
N ILE A 32 10.81 5.48 -2.39
CA ILE A 32 9.97 4.71 -3.31
C ILE A 32 10.66 3.40 -3.66
N GLN A 33 11.96 3.45 -3.93
CA GLN A 33 12.73 2.24 -4.25
C GLN A 33 12.78 1.29 -3.06
N ALA A 34 12.98 1.83 -1.85
CA ALA A 34 13.01 1.02 -0.63
C ALA A 34 11.67 0.33 -0.39
N LEU A 35 10.55 1.04 -0.62
CA LEU A 35 9.21 0.46 -0.49
C LEU A 35 9.00 -0.64 -1.52
N GLN A 36 9.40 -0.41 -2.76
CA GLN A 36 9.28 -1.40 -3.82
C GLN A 36 10.07 -2.67 -3.46
N ASP A 37 11.30 -2.49 -3.00
CA ASP A 37 12.17 -3.61 -2.63
C ASP A 37 11.64 -4.38 -1.42
N SER A 38 10.84 -3.74 -0.57
CA SER A 38 10.24 -4.39 0.59
C SER A 38 8.93 -5.11 0.25
N ILE A 39 8.13 -4.53 -0.63
CA ILE A 39 6.78 -5.03 -0.92
C ILE A 39 6.75 -6.08 -2.04
N MET A 40 7.51 -5.87 -3.12
CA MET A 40 7.48 -6.79 -4.26
C MET A 40 7.82 -8.24 -3.92
N PRO A 41 8.85 -8.52 -3.09
CA PRO A 41 9.13 -9.90 -2.70
C PRO A 41 7.97 -10.57 -1.96
N MET A 42 7.20 -9.80 -1.18
CA MET A 42 6.04 -10.33 -0.46
C MET A 42 4.98 -10.82 -1.44
N ILE A 43 4.78 -10.07 -2.52
CA ILE A 43 3.81 -10.42 -3.56
C ILE A 43 4.26 -11.68 -4.30
N GLU A 44 5.52 -11.72 -4.68
CA GLU A 44 6.08 -12.80 -5.48
C GLU A 44 6.19 -14.12 -4.72
N SER A 45 6.40 -14.05 -3.40
CA SER A 45 6.54 -15.25 -2.58
C SER A 45 5.21 -15.82 -2.09
N ALA A 46 4.11 -15.10 -2.26
CA ALA A 46 2.81 -15.55 -1.79
C ALA A 46 2.23 -16.61 -2.73
N SER A 47 2.10 -17.83 -2.24
CA SER A 47 1.50 -18.92 -2.99
C SER A 47 -0.01 -18.73 -3.10
N GLY A 48 -0.54 -18.73 -4.31
CA GLY A 48 -1.99 -18.56 -4.52
C GLY A 48 -2.48 -17.12 -4.46
N GLY A 49 -1.57 -16.17 -4.40
CA GLY A 49 -1.88 -14.75 -4.34
C GLY A 49 -1.89 -14.17 -2.94
N ILE A 50 -1.62 -12.88 -2.85
CA ILE A 50 -1.61 -12.16 -1.58
C ILE A 50 -2.86 -11.29 -1.46
N ASN A 51 -3.45 -11.22 -0.27
CA ASN A 51 -4.49 -10.26 0.04
C ASN A 51 -3.82 -9.13 0.80
N LEU A 52 -3.42 -8.08 0.09
CA LEU A 52 -2.62 -7.00 0.64
C LEU A 52 -3.47 -5.78 0.94
N ILE A 53 -3.37 -5.28 2.18
CA ILE A 53 -3.97 -4.02 2.59
C ILE A 53 -2.82 -3.04 2.84
N LEU A 54 -2.82 -1.91 2.14
CA LEU A 54 -1.86 -0.84 2.38
C LEU A 54 -2.53 0.22 3.25
N ASP A 55 -2.00 0.41 4.45
CA ASP A 55 -2.54 1.36 5.43
C ASP A 55 -1.74 2.66 5.39
N PHE A 56 -2.42 3.74 5.01
CA PHE A 56 -1.85 5.07 4.85
C PHE A 56 -2.06 5.97 6.07
N GLY A 57 -2.44 5.38 7.22
CA GLY A 57 -2.82 6.17 8.40
C GLY A 57 -1.76 7.15 8.90
N ASN A 58 -0.48 6.82 8.71
CA ASN A 58 0.62 7.70 9.11
C ASN A 58 1.06 8.65 8.00
N VAL A 59 0.62 8.44 6.77
CA VAL A 59 1.09 9.21 5.60
C VAL A 59 0.33 10.50 5.47
N GLN A 60 1.05 11.63 5.56
CA GLN A 60 0.49 12.97 5.40
C GLN A 60 0.81 13.54 4.01
N TYR A 61 1.96 13.15 3.44
CA TYR A 61 2.42 13.68 2.15
C TYR A 61 3.02 12.55 1.33
N LEU A 62 2.70 12.53 0.03
CA LEU A 62 3.33 11.63 -0.90
C LEU A 62 3.53 12.33 -2.25
N SER A 63 4.53 11.89 -3.00
CA SER A 63 4.79 12.44 -4.33
C SER A 63 3.97 11.68 -5.38
N SER A 64 3.84 12.28 -6.55
CA SER A 64 3.15 11.63 -7.67
C SER A 64 3.82 10.32 -8.10
N ALA A 65 5.13 10.20 -7.86
CA ALA A 65 5.86 8.97 -8.17
C ALA A 65 5.39 7.77 -7.31
N VAL A 66 4.89 8.05 -6.10
CA VAL A 66 4.32 6.99 -5.25
C VAL A 66 3.07 6.40 -5.92
N LEU A 67 2.29 7.22 -6.61
CA LEU A 67 1.11 6.73 -7.32
C LEU A 67 1.51 5.74 -8.40
N GLY A 68 2.62 6.01 -9.10
CA GLY A 68 3.20 5.08 -10.06
C GLY A 68 3.61 3.76 -9.42
N LEU A 69 4.20 3.83 -8.24
CA LEU A 69 4.56 2.63 -7.48
C LEU A 69 3.31 1.82 -7.13
N LEU A 70 2.25 2.48 -6.68
CA LEU A 70 1.00 1.79 -6.33
C LEU A 70 0.39 1.09 -7.54
N ILE A 71 0.48 1.71 -8.71
CA ILE A 71 0.00 1.10 -9.95
C ILE A 71 0.81 -0.16 -10.27
N ARG A 72 2.13 -0.11 -10.12
CA ARG A 72 2.99 -1.27 -10.36
C ARG A 72 2.70 -2.40 -9.37
N ILE A 73 2.51 -2.05 -8.09
CA ILE A 73 2.14 -3.02 -7.05
C ILE A 73 0.82 -3.69 -7.39
N SER A 74 -0.18 -2.89 -7.74
CA SER A 74 -1.51 -3.38 -8.11
C SER A 74 -1.43 -4.38 -9.27
N LYS A 75 -0.71 -3.99 -10.31
CA LYS A 75 -0.55 -4.84 -11.48
C LYS A 75 0.09 -6.19 -11.11
N ARG A 76 1.14 -6.14 -10.29
CA ARG A 76 1.85 -7.36 -9.88
C ARG A 76 0.96 -8.27 -9.05
N ILE A 77 0.18 -7.69 -8.14
CA ILE A 77 -0.75 -8.45 -7.30
C ILE A 77 -1.80 -9.15 -8.13
N TYR A 78 -2.42 -8.45 -9.08
CA TYR A 78 -3.46 -9.05 -9.92
C TYR A 78 -2.90 -10.06 -10.92
N GLU A 79 -1.67 -9.91 -11.36
CA GLU A 79 -1.00 -10.92 -12.18
C GLU A 79 -0.75 -12.23 -11.41
N ASN A 80 -0.70 -12.15 -10.08
CA ASN A 80 -0.45 -13.31 -9.21
C ASN A 80 -1.70 -13.74 -8.44
N ASP A 81 -2.88 -13.42 -8.97
CA ASP A 81 -4.18 -13.82 -8.40
C ASP A 81 -4.46 -13.31 -6.99
N GLY A 82 -3.86 -12.17 -6.64
CA GLY A 82 -4.07 -11.53 -5.34
C GLY A 82 -5.07 -10.38 -5.40
N ARG A 83 -5.24 -9.73 -4.27
CA ARG A 83 -6.08 -8.52 -4.16
C ARG A 83 -5.31 -7.42 -3.43
N LEU A 84 -5.53 -6.18 -3.86
CA LEU A 84 -4.96 -5.00 -3.22
C LEU A 84 -6.08 -4.09 -2.72
N LEU A 85 -6.05 -3.76 -1.44
CA LEU A 85 -6.97 -2.80 -0.83
C LEU A 85 -6.16 -1.68 -0.18
N LEU A 86 -6.68 -0.47 -0.22
CA LEU A 86 -6.06 0.69 0.43
C LEU A 86 -6.97 1.19 1.54
N CYS A 87 -6.41 1.69 2.63
CA CYS A 87 -7.22 2.20 3.73
C CYS A 87 -6.55 3.35 4.47
N ASN A 88 -7.33 4.06 5.25
CA ASN A 88 -6.88 5.18 6.10
C ASN A 88 -6.19 6.30 5.31
N ILE A 89 -6.66 6.56 4.10
CA ILE A 89 -6.12 7.64 3.27
C ILE A 89 -6.70 8.97 3.75
N ASN A 90 -5.82 9.95 4.06
CA ASN A 90 -6.31 11.25 4.51
C ASN A 90 -7.00 12.03 3.37
N PRO A 91 -7.87 13.01 3.70
CA PRO A 91 -8.64 13.73 2.67
C PRO A 91 -7.80 14.41 1.59
N LYS A 92 -6.61 14.92 1.93
CA LYS A 92 -5.74 15.59 0.96
C LYS A 92 -5.22 14.60 -0.08
N ILE A 93 -4.79 13.44 0.38
CA ILE A 93 -4.29 12.39 -0.51
C ILE A 93 -5.44 11.79 -1.30
N TYR A 94 -6.61 11.61 -0.67
CA TYR A 94 -7.79 11.12 -1.36
C TYR A 94 -8.18 12.02 -2.55
N GLU A 95 -8.06 13.34 -2.38
CA GLU A 95 -8.32 14.28 -3.47
C GLU A 95 -7.39 14.06 -4.66
N ILE A 96 -6.11 13.72 -4.39
CA ILE A 96 -5.16 13.42 -5.45
C ILE A 96 -5.61 12.15 -6.21
N PHE A 97 -6.09 11.14 -5.49
CA PHE A 97 -6.62 9.93 -6.11
C PHE A 97 -7.85 10.22 -6.97
N LYS A 98 -8.72 11.13 -6.52
CA LYS A 98 -9.90 11.54 -7.28
C LYS A 98 -9.51 12.28 -8.57
N ILE A 99 -8.63 13.26 -8.46
CA ILE A 99 -8.20 14.07 -9.59
C ILE A 99 -7.52 13.21 -10.66
N THR A 100 -6.74 12.24 -10.24
CA THR A 100 -6.04 11.33 -11.16
C THR A 100 -6.90 10.13 -11.56
N ARG A 101 -8.15 10.06 -11.10
CA ARG A 101 -9.10 8.98 -11.36
C ARG A 101 -8.67 7.61 -10.81
N LEU A 102 -7.75 7.61 -9.87
CA LEU A 102 -7.27 6.36 -9.24
C LEU A 102 -8.31 5.76 -8.29
N THR A 103 -9.31 6.54 -7.87
CA THR A 103 -10.42 6.00 -7.07
C THR A 103 -11.22 4.94 -7.81
N LYS A 104 -11.12 4.92 -9.14
CA LYS A 104 -11.78 3.89 -9.96
C LYS A 104 -10.90 2.66 -10.16
N THR A 105 -9.59 2.83 -9.96
CA THR A 105 -8.61 1.77 -10.14
C THR A 105 -8.39 0.98 -8.86
N PHE A 106 -8.40 1.66 -7.72
CA PHE A 106 -8.11 1.05 -6.42
C PHE A 106 -9.37 0.89 -5.56
N ASP A 107 -9.43 -0.21 -4.83
CA ASP A 107 -10.45 -0.43 -3.81
C ASP A 107 -10.00 0.28 -2.53
N ILE A 108 -10.67 1.37 -2.18
CA ILE A 108 -10.31 2.21 -1.07
C ILE A 108 -11.33 2.08 0.05
N TYR A 109 -10.85 1.79 1.25
CA TYR A 109 -11.68 1.58 2.43
C TYR A 109 -11.38 2.64 3.48
N LYS A 110 -12.36 2.88 4.33
CA LYS A 110 -12.27 3.86 5.40
C LYS A 110 -11.15 3.53 6.39
N ASP A 111 -11.07 2.26 6.79
CA ASP A 111 -10.10 1.80 7.77
C ASP A 111 -9.70 0.35 7.51
N THR A 112 -8.74 -0.11 8.29
CA THR A 112 -8.20 -1.46 8.16
C THR A 112 -9.26 -2.53 8.43
N GLU A 113 -10.13 -2.30 9.40
CA GLU A 113 -11.18 -3.26 9.75
C GLU A 113 -12.16 -3.48 8.61
N SER A 114 -12.61 -2.40 7.97
CA SER A 114 -13.51 -2.48 6.83
C SER A 114 -12.86 -3.21 5.65
N ALA A 115 -11.59 -2.95 5.41
CA ALA A 115 -10.85 -3.62 4.35
C ALA A 115 -10.70 -5.12 4.63
N ALA A 116 -10.34 -5.47 5.87
CA ALA A 116 -10.17 -6.87 6.25
C ALA A 116 -11.48 -7.66 6.18
N GLU A 117 -12.60 -7.03 6.53
CA GLU A 117 -13.91 -7.65 6.44
C GLU A 117 -14.25 -8.05 5.00
N ASP A 118 -13.88 -7.23 4.03
CA ASP A 118 -14.17 -7.53 2.63
C ASP A 118 -13.36 -8.73 2.11
N LEU A 119 -12.29 -9.08 2.80
CA LEU A 119 -11.44 -10.21 2.44
C LEU A 119 -11.82 -11.52 3.16
N SER A 120 -12.68 -11.41 4.15
CA SER A 120 -13.05 -12.59 4.95
C SER A 120 -14.13 -13.45 4.29
#